data_37755f18f301070d882fa9969291e991
#
_entry.id   37755f18f301070d882fa9969291e991
#
_cell.length_a   1.000
_cell.length_b   1.000
_cell.length_c   1.000
_cell.angle_alpha   90.00
_cell.angle_beta   90.00
_cell.angle_gamma   90.00
#
_symmetry.space_group_name_H-M   'P 1'
#
loop_
_entity.id
_entity.type
_entity.pdbx_description
1 polymer ?
#
loop_
_entity_poly.entity_id
_entity_poly.type
_entity_poly.pdbx_seq_one_letter_code
_entity_poly.pdbx_strand_id
1 'polypeptide(L)'
;MAILFDWYENPKTSEQQGEENMLHPRLRLNGKVSTAQLRARIQKYCTLTETDVIAVLDALSHAMGEELAEGRQVHLDGIGFFRPNLVSTEPVTEKTKRKNTKVRLEGIVYRPDRLLMDEVGKVKVQRTRFSFHSSKLTDEEIDALLTEFFTTHDFVQRKSFQLLCSMTQSTASRHLHRLCEEGKLKNVGLPKQPVYKPINGYYVVNE
;
A
#
# COMPACT_ATOMS: atom_id res chain seq x y z
N MET A 1 -12.54 -10.23 8.10
CA MET A 1 -11.72 -9.21 7.39
C MET A 1 -10.28 -9.68 7.36
N ALA A 2 -9.47 -9.25 6.39
CA ALA A 2 -8.05 -9.59 6.31
C ALA A 2 -7.23 -8.34 6.01
N ILE A 3 -6.02 -8.29 6.57
CA ILE A 3 -5.01 -7.30 6.20
C ILE A 3 -4.36 -7.77 4.90
N LEU A 4 -4.42 -6.97 3.87
CA LEU A 4 -3.86 -7.31 2.56
C LEU A 4 -2.41 -6.86 2.45
N PHE A 5 -1.58 -7.71 1.85
CA PHE A 5 -0.18 -7.40 1.55
C PHE A 5 0.21 -7.89 0.16
N ASP A 6 1.35 -7.42 -0.34
CA ASP A 6 2.03 -7.98 -1.50
C ASP A 6 3.53 -8.03 -1.26
N TRP A 7 4.23 -8.88 -2.02
CA TRP A 7 5.68 -9.04 -1.93
C TRP A 7 6.42 -8.04 -2.79
N TYR A 8 7.46 -7.45 -2.26
CA TYR A 8 8.35 -6.50 -2.93
C TYR A 8 9.79 -6.94 -2.80
N GLU A 9 10.56 -6.71 -3.85
CA GLU A 9 11.98 -6.95 -3.83
C GLU A 9 12.70 -5.91 -2.97
N ASN A 10 13.67 -6.35 -2.18
CA ASN A 10 14.55 -5.44 -1.47
C ASN A 10 15.43 -4.70 -2.47
N PRO A 11 15.71 -3.39 -2.26
CA PRO A 11 16.69 -2.70 -3.07
C PRO A 11 18.04 -3.38 -2.93
N LYS A 12 18.68 -3.73 -4.08
CA LYS A 12 20.03 -4.31 -4.08
C LYS A 12 21.04 -3.25 -3.66
N THR A 13 21.86 -3.60 -2.71
CA THR A 13 23.12 -2.85 -2.42
C THR A 13 24.16 -3.25 -3.46
N SER A 14 25.09 -2.34 -3.79
CA SER A 14 26.14 -2.55 -4.80
C SER A 14 27.01 -3.80 -4.59
N GLU A 15 27.03 -4.34 -3.39
CA GLU A 15 27.82 -5.53 -2.99
C GLU A 15 27.09 -6.86 -3.19
N GLN A 16 25.77 -6.84 -3.48
CA GLN A 16 24.91 -8.04 -3.60
C GLN A 16 24.55 -8.40 -5.06
N GLN A 17 25.43 -8.10 -6.00
CA GLN A 17 25.27 -8.52 -7.39
C GLN A 17 25.55 -10.04 -7.51
N GLY A 18 24.47 -10.83 -7.56
CA GLY A 18 24.56 -12.29 -7.75
C GLY A 18 23.75 -13.14 -6.76
N GLU A 19 23.26 -12.55 -5.67
CA GLU A 19 22.38 -13.23 -4.72
C GLU A 19 20.91 -13.17 -5.14
N GLU A 20 20.13 -14.19 -4.72
CA GLU A 20 18.67 -14.19 -4.91
C GLU A 20 18.02 -12.94 -4.30
N ASN A 21 17.06 -12.35 -5.00
CA ASN A 21 16.35 -11.18 -4.53
C ASN A 21 15.51 -11.52 -3.29
N MET A 22 15.91 -11.02 -2.13
CA MET A 22 15.09 -11.14 -0.92
C MET A 22 13.82 -10.30 -1.07
N LEU A 23 12.69 -10.87 -0.66
CA LEU A 23 11.38 -10.23 -0.70
C LEU A 23 10.98 -9.79 0.71
N HIS A 24 10.30 -8.63 0.79
CA HIS A 24 9.64 -8.18 2.00
C HIS A 24 8.13 -7.97 1.78
N PRO A 25 7.29 -8.27 2.79
CA PRO A 25 5.86 -8.02 2.69
C PRO A 25 5.59 -6.52 2.82
N ARG A 26 4.79 -5.96 1.93
CA ARG A 26 4.35 -4.57 2.01
C ARG A 26 2.83 -4.50 2.17
N LEU A 27 2.40 -3.78 3.19
CA LEU A 27 0.99 -3.57 3.49
C LEU A 27 0.26 -2.91 2.32
N ARG A 28 -0.91 -3.45 1.98
CA ARG A 28 -1.87 -2.80 1.09
C ARG A 28 -2.94 -2.10 1.92
N LEU A 29 -2.89 -0.78 1.96
CA LEU A 29 -3.91 0.02 2.63
C LEU A 29 -5.28 -0.16 1.95
N ASN A 30 -6.30 -0.44 2.74
CA ASN A 30 -7.69 -0.56 2.29
C ASN A 30 -8.45 0.75 2.54
N GLY A 31 -7.91 1.86 2.01
CA GLY A 31 -8.49 3.19 2.16
C GLY A 31 -8.00 3.92 3.42
N LYS A 32 -8.60 5.08 3.65
CA LYS A 32 -8.34 5.97 4.80
C LYS A 32 -9.66 6.23 5.53
N VAL A 33 -9.67 6.07 6.84
CA VAL A 33 -10.79 6.45 7.69
C VAL A 33 -10.54 7.85 8.21
N SER A 34 -11.48 8.77 7.99
CA SER A 34 -11.41 10.14 8.49
C SER A 34 -11.89 10.24 9.94
N THR A 35 -11.52 11.34 10.63
CA THR A 35 -12.03 11.65 11.96
C THR A 35 -13.56 11.72 12.00
N ALA A 36 -14.20 12.28 10.96
CA ALA A 36 -15.66 12.30 10.83
C ALA A 36 -16.29 10.91 10.84
N GLN A 37 -15.69 9.96 10.10
CA GLN A 37 -16.16 8.57 10.09
C GLN A 37 -15.93 7.86 11.43
N LEU A 38 -14.82 8.17 12.13
CA LEU A 38 -14.59 7.65 13.47
C LEU A 38 -15.60 8.20 14.49
N ARG A 39 -15.90 9.50 14.45
CA ARG A 39 -16.91 10.12 15.33
C ARG A 39 -18.26 9.44 15.19
N ALA A 40 -18.75 9.27 13.97
CA ALA A 40 -20.02 8.58 13.72
C ALA A 40 -20.03 7.13 14.20
N ARG A 41 -18.86 6.46 14.27
CA ARG A 41 -18.74 5.13 14.88
C ARG A 41 -18.75 5.20 16.40
N ILE A 42 -18.01 6.14 17.01
CA ILE A 42 -17.94 6.31 18.47
C ILE A 42 -19.35 6.58 19.03
N GLN A 43 -20.13 7.45 18.38
CA GLN A 43 -21.50 7.74 18.79
C GLN A 43 -22.40 6.50 18.87
N LYS A 44 -22.12 5.44 18.10
CA LYS A 44 -22.85 4.18 18.17
C LYS A 44 -22.55 3.36 19.43
N TYR A 45 -21.44 3.63 20.11
CA TYR A 45 -21.00 2.87 21.29
C TYR A 45 -21.15 3.64 22.60
N CYS A 46 -21.51 4.94 22.55
CA CYS A 46 -21.68 5.77 23.72
C CYS A 46 -22.81 6.77 23.53
N THR A 47 -23.20 7.46 24.61
CA THR A 47 -24.27 8.48 24.63
C THR A 47 -23.79 9.87 24.18
N LEU A 48 -22.51 10.03 23.86
CA LEU A 48 -21.94 11.30 23.41
C LEU A 48 -22.46 11.68 22.03
N THR A 49 -22.72 12.96 21.84
CA THR A 49 -23.03 13.51 20.51
C THR A 49 -21.74 13.64 19.68
N GLU A 50 -21.86 13.78 18.35
CA GLU A 50 -20.70 14.06 17.49
C GLU A 50 -19.94 15.32 17.92
N THR A 51 -20.65 16.33 18.39
CA THR A 51 -20.08 17.60 18.88
C THR A 51 -19.24 17.37 20.16
N ASP A 52 -19.74 16.55 21.07
CA ASP A 52 -18.99 16.20 22.30
C ASP A 52 -17.70 15.46 21.97
N VAL A 53 -17.76 14.52 21.01
CA VAL A 53 -16.58 13.79 20.55
C VAL A 53 -15.55 14.73 19.91
N ILE A 54 -15.98 15.75 19.16
CA ILE A 54 -15.08 16.77 18.62
C ILE A 54 -14.40 17.53 19.76
N ALA A 55 -15.17 18.02 20.72
CA ALA A 55 -14.64 18.79 21.85
C ALA A 55 -13.63 17.99 22.68
N VAL A 56 -13.91 16.70 22.92
CA VAL A 56 -12.98 15.80 23.64
C VAL A 56 -11.70 15.58 22.85
N LEU A 57 -11.77 15.33 21.54
CA LEU A 57 -10.58 15.11 20.72
C LEU A 57 -9.72 16.37 20.59
N ASP A 58 -10.35 17.54 20.51
CA ASP A 58 -9.66 18.82 20.47
C ASP A 58 -8.93 19.10 21.79
N ALA A 59 -9.64 19.02 22.93
CA ALA A 59 -9.06 19.17 24.24
C ALA A 59 -7.93 18.17 24.50
N LEU A 60 -8.10 16.91 24.11
CA LEU A 60 -7.05 15.88 24.21
C LEU A 60 -5.81 16.25 23.40
N SER A 61 -6.00 16.72 22.17
CA SER A 61 -4.89 17.14 21.30
C SER A 61 -4.08 18.27 21.92
N HIS A 62 -4.75 19.28 22.47
CA HIS A 62 -4.09 20.39 23.17
C HIS A 62 -3.34 19.93 24.43
N ALA A 63 -3.99 19.19 25.30
CA ALA A 63 -3.38 18.69 26.53
C ALA A 63 -2.15 17.81 26.24
N MET A 64 -2.25 16.91 25.24
CA MET A 64 -1.10 16.11 24.80
C MET A 64 0.03 16.98 24.27
N GLY A 65 -0.30 18.01 23.48
CA GLY A 65 0.68 18.94 22.92
C GLY A 65 1.46 19.67 24.02
N GLU A 66 0.81 20.14 25.07
CA GLU A 66 1.42 20.80 26.22
C GLU A 66 2.38 19.85 26.95
N GLU A 67 1.93 18.65 27.30
CA GLU A 67 2.76 17.66 28.01
C GLU A 67 3.98 17.22 27.20
N LEU A 68 3.79 16.98 25.89
CA LEU A 68 4.89 16.62 25.01
C LEU A 68 5.89 17.76 24.78
N ALA A 69 5.43 19.03 24.77
CA ALA A 69 6.29 20.20 24.65
C ALA A 69 7.19 20.38 25.90
N GLU A 70 6.73 19.93 27.06
CA GLU A 70 7.54 19.90 28.28
C GLU A 70 8.50 18.69 28.36
N GLY A 71 8.55 17.88 27.28
CA GLY A 71 9.42 16.69 27.19
C GLY A 71 8.89 15.47 27.92
N ARG A 72 7.62 15.49 28.35
CA ARG A 72 6.98 14.37 29.04
C ARG A 72 6.52 13.30 28.04
N GLN A 73 6.46 12.06 28.50
CA GLN A 73 5.78 10.99 27.80
C GLN A 73 4.30 10.98 28.17
N VAL A 74 3.42 10.93 27.18
CA VAL A 74 1.98 10.77 27.37
C VAL A 74 1.59 9.32 27.13
N HIS A 75 0.84 8.73 28.05
CA HIS A 75 0.24 7.40 27.90
C HIS A 75 -1.29 7.56 27.84
N LEU A 76 -1.89 7.05 26.79
CA LEU A 76 -3.33 6.88 26.64
C LEU A 76 -3.69 5.40 26.73
N ASP A 77 -4.41 5.03 27.79
CA ASP A 77 -4.81 3.65 28.06
C ASP A 77 -5.55 3.07 26.86
N GLY A 78 -5.16 1.89 26.43
CA GLY A 78 -5.75 1.19 25.28
C GLY A 78 -5.35 1.75 23.91
N ILE A 79 -4.64 2.90 23.86
CA ILE A 79 -4.13 3.48 22.59
C ILE A 79 -2.62 3.29 22.51
N GLY A 80 -1.86 3.90 23.46
CA GLY A 80 -0.42 3.76 23.45
C GLY A 80 0.33 4.92 24.06
N PHE A 81 1.64 4.91 23.84
CA PHE A 81 2.62 5.83 24.40
C PHE A 81 3.12 6.79 23.32
N PHE A 82 3.18 8.05 23.65
CA PHE A 82 3.68 9.13 22.80
C PHE A 82 4.84 9.82 23.50
N ARG A 83 5.94 10.05 22.83
CA ARG A 83 7.08 10.78 23.36
C ARG A 83 7.74 11.64 22.29
N PRO A 84 8.31 12.82 22.64
CA PRO A 84 9.09 13.59 21.70
C PRO A 84 10.36 12.83 21.29
N ASN A 85 10.78 13.00 20.03
CA ASN A 85 12.00 12.44 19.49
C ASN A 85 12.94 13.54 19.04
N LEU A 86 14.21 13.41 19.43
CA LEU A 86 15.25 14.38 19.12
C LEU A 86 16.24 13.77 18.11
N VAL A 87 16.74 14.59 17.20
CA VAL A 87 17.75 14.20 16.23
C VAL A 87 18.87 15.24 16.20
N SER A 88 20.09 14.77 15.95
CA SER A 88 21.22 15.65 15.67
C SER A 88 21.14 16.16 14.23
N THR A 89 21.33 17.48 14.03
CA THR A 89 21.32 18.11 12.70
C THR A 89 22.54 17.76 11.86
N GLU A 90 23.62 17.29 12.52
CA GLU A 90 24.87 16.85 11.92
C GLU A 90 25.52 15.77 12.79
N PRO A 91 26.46 14.99 12.27
CA PRO A 91 27.19 13.99 13.06
C PRO A 91 27.90 14.66 14.25
N VAL A 92 27.62 14.20 15.46
CA VAL A 92 28.19 14.71 16.72
C VAL A 92 29.07 13.67 17.36
N THR A 93 30.33 14.05 17.69
CA THR A 93 31.29 13.23 18.41
C THR A 93 31.56 13.84 19.78
N GLU A 94 32.28 13.13 20.65
CA GLU A 94 32.68 13.65 21.96
C GLU A 94 33.48 14.97 21.85
N LYS A 95 34.27 15.13 20.80
CA LYS A 95 35.11 16.30 20.53
C LYS A 95 34.39 17.45 19.84
N THR A 96 33.13 17.27 19.44
CA THR A 96 32.36 18.30 18.72
C THR A 96 32.08 19.47 19.65
N LYS A 97 32.42 20.70 19.21
CA LYS A 97 32.11 21.94 19.96
C LYS A 97 30.64 22.31 19.79
N ARG A 98 30.03 22.95 20.80
CA ARG A 98 28.63 23.43 20.78
C ARG A 98 27.61 22.33 20.46
N LYS A 99 27.73 21.14 21.04
CA LYS A 99 26.85 19.98 20.80
C LYS A 99 25.36 20.29 20.99
N ASN A 100 25.05 21.09 22.04
CA ASN A 100 23.65 21.37 22.43
C ASN A 100 22.89 22.19 21.37
N THR A 101 23.57 22.95 20.53
CA THR A 101 22.93 23.72 19.44
C THR A 101 22.67 22.89 18.19
N LYS A 102 23.08 21.63 18.18
CA LYS A 102 22.97 20.69 17.05
C LYS A 102 21.86 19.67 17.24
N VAL A 103 20.95 19.90 18.18
CA VAL A 103 19.82 19.03 18.47
C VAL A 103 18.53 19.75 18.10
N ARG A 104 17.63 19.04 17.44
CA ARG A 104 16.29 19.55 17.13
C ARG A 104 15.22 18.48 17.40
N LEU A 105 13.99 18.92 17.59
CA LEU A 105 12.84 18.04 17.62
C LEU A 105 12.64 17.45 16.21
N GLU A 106 12.61 16.13 16.10
CA GLU A 106 12.31 15.43 14.86
C GLU A 106 10.82 15.19 14.71
N GLY A 107 10.14 14.87 15.81
CA GLY A 107 8.72 14.59 15.82
C GLY A 107 8.29 13.86 17.08
N ILE A 108 7.19 13.11 16.98
CA ILE A 108 6.63 12.31 18.06
C ILE A 108 6.72 10.85 17.69
N VAL A 109 7.33 10.04 18.54
CA VAL A 109 7.33 8.58 18.42
C VAL A 109 6.10 8.02 19.11
N TYR A 110 5.40 7.16 18.42
CA TYR A 110 4.26 6.42 18.94
C TYR A 110 4.62 4.95 19.14
N ARG A 111 4.23 4.39 20.28
CA ARG A 111 4.28 2.96 20.57
C ARG A 111 2.88 2.48 20.98
N PRO A 112 2.26 1.53 20.25
CA PRO A 112 0.92 1.06 20.58
C PRO A 112 0.86 0.40 21.96
N ASP A 113 -0.29 0.50 22.62
CA ASP A 113 -0.62 -0.28 23.80
C ASP A 113 -0.89 -1.74 23.44
N ARG A 114 -0.67 -2.63 24.39
CA ARG A 114 -0.93 -4.08 24.22
C ARG A 114 -2.38 -4.36 23.84
N LEU A 115 -3.33 -3.66 24.47
CA LEU A 115 -4.76 -3.81 24.15
C LEU A 115 -5.06 -3.55 22.68
N LEU A 116 -4.51 -2.48 22.13
CA LEU A 116 -4.67 -2.17 20.69
C LEU A 116 -4.01 -3.22 19.81
N MET A 117 -2.83 -3.69 20.18
CA MET A 117 -2.13 -4.75 19.45
C MET A 117 -2.88 -6.08 19.47
N ASP A 118 -3.46 -6.44 20.61
CA ASP A 118 -4.25 -7.66 20.76
C ASP A 118 -5.54 -7.62 19.92
N GLU A 119 -6.17 -6.44 19.77
CA GLU A 119 -7.32 -6.25 18.87
C GLU A 119 -6.95 -6.44 17.39
N VAL A 120 -5.83 -5.84 16.97
CA VAL A 120 -5.36 -5.94 15.57
C VAL A 120 -4.77 -7.33 15.29
N GLY A 121 -4.11 -7.95 16.25
CA GLY A 121 -3.44 -9.25 16.11
C GLY A 121 -4.38 -10.42 15.81
N LYS A 122 -5.68 -10.28 16.07
CA LYS A 122 -6.71 -11.29 15.75
C LYS A 122 -7.04 -11.37 14.25
N VAL A 123 -6.55 -10.43 13.45
CA VAL A 123 -6.90 -10.31 12.03
C VAL A 123 -5.99 -11.20 11.17
N LYS A 124 -6.58 -11.94 10.23
CA LYS A 124 -5.83 -12.72 9.24
C LYS A 124 -5.09 -11.81 8.26
N VAL A 125 -3.90 -12.23 7.87
CA VAL A 125 -3.11 -11.58 6.82
C VAL A 125 -3.25 -12.39 5.53
N GLN A 126 -3.52 -11.72 4.41
CA GLN A 126 -3.75 -12.38 3.14
C GLN A 126 -3.04 -11.62 2.00
N ARG A 127 -2.40 -12.38 1.11
CA ARG A 127 -1.82 -11.80 -0.11
C ARG A 127 -2.93 -11.27 -1.04
N THR A 128 -2.72 -10.08 -1.58
CA THR A 128 -3.63 -9.52 -2.61
C THR A 128 -3.57 -10.36 -3.89
N ARG A 129 -4.70 -10.42 -4.61
CA ARG A 129 -4.76 -11.07 -5.93
C ARG A 129 -4.20 -10.17 -7.03
N PHE A 130 -4.10 -8.86 -6.79
CA PHE A 130 -3.63 -7.88 -7.77
C PHE A 130 -2.25 -7.38 -7.36
N SER A 131 -1.29 -7.52 -8.25
CA SER A 131 0.06 -7.00 -8.06
C SER A 131 0.08 -5.47 -8.05
N PHE A 132 0.93 -4.87 -7.21
CA PHE A 132 1.14 -3.41 -7.16
C PHE A 132 2.16 -2.93 -8.19
N HIS A 133 3.07 -3.81 -8.55
CA HIS A 133 4.03 -3.59 -9.62
C HIS A 133 3.73 -4.54 -10.76
N SER A 134 3.84 -4.01 -11.95
CA SER A 134 3.80 -4.84 -13.14
C SER A 134 5.06 -5.70 -13.17
N SER A 135 4.91 -6.99 -13.40
CA SER A 135 6.03 -7.85 -13.80
C SER A 135 6.69 -7.25 -15.05
N LYS A 136 8.00 -7.38 -15.12
CA LYS A 136 8.77 -6.98 -16.31
C LYS A 136 8.74 -8.12 -17.32
N LEU A 137 7.56 -8.35 -17.91
CA LEU A 137 7.42 -9.34 -18.99
C LEU A 137 7.87 -8.71 -20.30
N THR A 138 8.56 -9.50 -21.11
CA THR A 138 8.85 -9.17 -22.50
C THR A 138 7.59 -9.32 -23.36
N ASP A 139 7.62 -8.77 -24.56
CA ASP A 139 6.48 -8.85 -25.46
C ASP A 139 6.21 -10.30 -25.91
N GLU A 140 7.28 -11.11 -26.08
CA GLU A 140 7.18 -12.54 -26.38
C GLU A 140 6.53 -13.33 -25.25
N GLU A 141 6.86 -13.01 -23.99
CA GLU A 141 6.24 -13.64 -22.82
C GLU A 141 4.76 -13.30 -22.70
N ILE A 142 4.38 -12.05 -23.00
CA ILE A 142 2.98 -11.62 -23.01
C ILE A 142 2.22 -12.35 -24.12
N ASP A 143 2.80 -12.44 -25.31
CA ASP A 143 2.20 -13.15 -26.45
C ASP A 143 2.04 -14.65 -26.16
N ALA A 144 3.00 -15.30 -25.51
CA ALA A 144 2.91 -16.69 -25.09
C ALA A 144 1.78 -16.91 -24.07
N LEU A 145 1.69 -16.05 -23.04
CA LEU A 145 0.60 -16.11 -22.05
C LEU A 145 -0.79 -15.89 -22.67
N LEU A 146 -0.89 -14.98 -23.63
CA LEU A 146 -2.16 -14.76 -24.36
C LEU A 146 -2.51 -15.92 -25.24
N THR A 147 -1.53 -16.56 -25.91
CA THR A 147 -1.74 -17.75 -26.73
C THR A 147 -2.31 -18.89 -25.87
N GLU A 148 -1.71 -19.17 -24.72
CA GLU A 148 -2.22 -20.16 -23.78
C GLU A 148 -3.62 -19.80 -23.27
N PHE A 149 -3.85 -18.53 -22.91
CA PHE A 149 -5.14 -18.06 -22.41
C PHE A 149 -6.26 -18.24 -23.44
N PHE A 150 -6.01 -17.92 -24.71
CA PHE A 150 -7.00 -18.02 -25.78
C PHE A 150 -7.28 -19.45 -26.23
N THR A 151 -6.54 -20.46 -25.75
CA THR A 151 -6.92 -21.88 -25.96
C THR A 151 -8.22 -22.24 -25.25
N THR A 152 -8.51 -21.55 -24.15
CA THR A 152 -9.66 -21.84 -23.26
C THR A 152 -10.67 -20.69 -23.17
N HIS A 153 -10.34 -19.52 -23.71
CA HIS A 153 -11.17 -18.32 -23.60
C HIS A 153 -11.27 -17.58 -24.93
N ASP A 154 -12.47 -17.18 -25.31
CA ASP A 154 -12.72 -16.46 -26.59
C ASP A 154 -12.38 -14.95 -26.51
N PHE A 155 -12.22 -14.40 -25.32
CA PHE A 155 -11.94 -12.99 -25.11
C PHE A 155 -11.18 -12.75 -23.81
N VAL A 156 -10.48 -11.63 -23.74
CA VAL A 156 -9.81 -11.17 -22.54
C VAL A 156 -10.35 -9.80 -22.10
N GLN A 157 -10.62 -9.66 -20.81
CA GLN A 157 -10.94 -8.38 -20.18
C GLN A 157 -9.67 -7.83 -19.49
N ARG A 158 -9.64 -6.50 -19.26
CA ARG A 158 -8.53 -5.87 -18.55
C ARG A 158 -8.18 -6.54 -17.21
N LYS A 159 -9.21 -6.94 -16.42
CA LYS A 159 -9.00 -7.65 -15.15
C LYS A 159 -8.32 -9.01 -15.34
N SER A 160 -8.76 -9.78 -16.32
CA SER A 160 -8.17 -11.09 -16.63
C SER A 160 -6.73 -10.93 -17.12
N PHE A 161 -6.47 -9.96 -17.99
CA PHE A 161 -5.13 -9.63 -18.47
C PHE A 161 -4.20 -9.16 -17.33
N GLN A 162 -4.70 -8.36 -16.40
CA GLN A 162 -3.95 -7.96 -15.20
C GLN A 162 -3.50 -9.16 -14.37
N LEU A 163 -4.39 -10.12 -14.15
CA LEU A 163 -4.07 -11.33 -13.39
C LEU A 163 -3.12 -12.23 -14.15
N LEU A 164 -3.38 -12.45 -15.43
CA LEU A 164 -2.56 -13.29 -16.31
C LEU A 164 -1.11 -12.80 -16.35
N CYS A 165 -0.90 -11.52 -16.58
CA CYS A 165 0.43 -10.93 -16.70
C CYS A 165 0.97 -10.35 -15.39
N SER A 166 0.29 -10.50 -14.26
CA SER A 166 0.66 -9.90 -12.96
C SER A 166 1.02 -8.41 -13.08
N MET A 167 0.17 -7.62 -13.76
CA MET A 167 0.38 -6.21 -14.04
C MET A 167 -0.54 -5.29 -13.23
N THR A 168 -0.14 -4.03 -13.07
CA THR A 168 -1.02 -2.98 -12.56
C THR A 168 -2.09 -2.62 -13.59
N GLN A 169 -3.20 -2.03 -13.14
CA GLN A 169 -4.30 -1.63 -14.03
C GLN A 169 -3.85 -0.70 -15.16
N SER A 170 -3.02 0.30 -14.86
CA SER A 170 -2.52 1.27 -15.82
C SER A 170 -1.59 0.62 -16.86
N THR A 171 -0.70 -0.25 -16.41
CA THR A 171 0.21 -0.99 -17.31
C THR A 171 -0.57 -1.96 -18.20
N ALA A 172 -1.50 -2.73 -17.62
CA ALA A 172 -2.36 -3.63 -18.40
C ALA A 172 -3.18 -2.88 -19.46
N SER A 173 -3.76 -1.73 -19.13
CA SER A 173 -4.48 -0.90 -20.10
C SER A 173 -3.59 -0.43 -21.23
N ARG A 174 -2.35 -0.02 -20.95
CA ARG A 174 -1.38 0.43 -21.94
C ARG A 174 -0.96 -0.70 -22.87
N HIS A 175 -0.69 -1.90 -22.34
CA HIS A 175 -0.35 -3.07 -23.17
C HIS A 175 -1.53 -3.50 -24.05
N LEU A 176 -2.74 -3.57 -23.52
CA LEU A 176 -3.93 -3.89 -24.31
C LEU A 176 -4.19 -2.89 -25.43
N HIS A 177 -3.95 -1.60 -25.18
CA HIS A 177 -4.06 -0.55 -26.21
C HIS A 177 -3.02 -0.76 -27.32
N ARG A 178 -1.76 -0.98 -26.92
CA ARG A 178 -0.67 -1.27 -27.87
C ARG A 178 -0.95 -2.52 -28.72
N LEU A 179 -1.40 -3.62 -28.09
CA LEU A 179 -1.75 -4.85 -28.82
C LEU A 179 -2.90 -4.64 -29.81
N CYS A 180 -3.82 -3.68 -29.55
CA CYS A 180 -4.83 -3.29 -30.51
C CYS A 180 -4.23 -2.45 -31.66
N GLU A 181 -3.29 -1.55 -31.37
CA GLU A 181 -2.58 -0.75 -32.40
C GLU A 181 -1.71 -1.63 -33.30
N GLU A 182 -1.08 -2.66 -32.72
CA GLU A 182 -0.31 -3.67 -33.45
C GLU A 182 -1.20 -4.64 -34.28
N GLY A 183 -2.53 -4.54 -34.16
CA GLY A 183 -3.45 -5.41 -34.89
C GLY A 183 -3.51 -6.85 -34.38
N LYS A 184 -3.00 -7.12 -33.17
CA LYS A 184 -3.07 -8.45 -32.53
C LYS A 184 -4.39 -8.72 -31.83
N LEU A 185 -4.96 -7.67 -31.23
CA LEU A 185 -6.25 -7.71 -30.55
C LEU A 185 -7.22 -6.68 -31.14
N LYS A 186 -8.52 -6.95 -31.00
CA LYS A 186 -9.58 -6.01 -31.36
C LYS A 186 -10.51 -5.80 -30.16
N ASN A 187 -10.78 -4.54 -29.81
CA ASN A 187 -11.83 -4.23 -28.82
C ASN A 187 -13.21 -4.40 -29.47
N VAL A 188 -13.98 -5.35 -29.00
CA VAL A 188 -15.36 -5.63 -29.43
C VAL A 188 -16.40 -5.15 -28.38
N GLY A 189 -15.94 -4.62 -27.25
CA GLY A 189 -16.77 -4.12 -26.18
C GLY A 189 -17.00 -2.60 -26.24
N LEU A 190 -17.73 -2.10 -25.25
CA LEU A 190 -18.00 -0.68 -25.10
C LEU A 190 -16.77 0.07 -24.56
N PRO A 191 -16.64 1.40 -24.80
CA PRO A 191 -15.51 2.19 -24.30
C PRO A 191 -15.32 2.10 -22.76
N LYS A 192 -16.42 2.01 -22.01
CA LYS A 192 -16.41 1.89 -20.53
C LYS A 192 -16.19 0.45 -20.04
N GLN A 193 -16.45 -0.53 -20.89
CA GLN A 193 -16.30 -1.96 -20.60
C GLN A 193 -15.63 -2.65 -21.79
N PRO A 194 -14.33 -2.44 -22.01
CA PRO A 194 -13.62 -3.00 -23.13
C PRO A 194 -13.47 -4.53 -22.98
N VAL A 195 -13.71 -5.22 -24.09
CA VAL A 195 -13.54 -6.66 -24.24
C VAL A 195 -12.69 -6.88 -25.49
N TYR A 196 -11.60 -7.61 -25.36
CA TYR A 196 -10.64 -7.79 -26.43
C TYR A 196 -10.69 -9.21 -26.96
N LYS A 197 -10.76 -9.35 -28.29
CA LYS A 197 -10.67 -10.64 -29.00
C LYS A 197 -9.41 -10.68 -29.85
N PRO A 198 -8.81 -11.87 -30.05
CA PRO A 198 -7.72 -12.03 -31.01
C PRO A 198 -8.20 -11.73 -32.43
N ILE A 199 -7.31 -11.19 -33.25
CA ILE A 199 -7.52 -11.07 -34.70
C ILE A 199 -7.02 -12.34 -35.34
N ASN A 200 -7.68 -12.79 -36.47
CA ASN A 200 -7.30 -14.00 -37.16
C ASN A 200 -5.81 -14.02 -37.53
N GLY A 201 -5.12 -15.10 -37.19
CA GLY A 201 -3.69 -15.27 -37.37
C GLY A 201 -2.83 -14.96 -36.13
N TYR A 202 -3.41 -14.40 -35.07
CA TYR A 202 -2.73 -14.19 -33.80
C TYR A 202 -3.39 -15.02 -32.69
N TYR A 203 -2.56 -15.56 -31.79
CA TYR A 203 -3.01 -16.33 -30.62
C TYR A 203 -3.91 -17.53 -30.94
N VAL A 204 -3.80 -18.07 -32.15
CA VAL A 204 -4.50 -19.29 -32.54
C VAL A 204 -3.56 -20.48 -32.37
N VAL A 205 -3.94 -21.44 -31.53
CA VAL A 205 -3.28 -22.72 -31.47
C VAL A 205 -3.71 -23.47 -32.75
N ASN A 206 -2.79 -23.67 -33.67
CA ASN A 206 -3.03 -24.59 -34.80
C ASN A 206 -3.23 -25.99 -34.21
N GLU A 207 -4.42 -26.55 -34.41
CA GLU A 207 -4.70 -27.97 -34.16
C GLU A 207 -3.78 -28.89 -34.96
#